data_36bf8e61aa1807a1a5d1667bee81b092
#
_entry.id   36bf8e61aa1807a1a5d1667bee81b092
#
_cell.length_a   1.000
_cell.length_b   1.000
_cell.length_c   1.000
_cell.angle_alpha   90.00
_cell.angle_beta   90.00
_cell.angle_gamma   90.00
#
_symmetry.space_group_name_H-M   'P 1'
#
loop_
_entity.id
_entity.type
_entity.pdbx_description
1 polymer ?
#
loop_
_entity_poly.entity_id
_entity_poly.type
_entity_poly.pdbx_seq_one_letter_code
_entity_poly.pdbx_strand_id
1 'polypeptide(L)'
;MNVSFISLGCDKNRVNTEQMMAMCLQAGMTVQEDVNGSDVVVINTCGFIDSAKTEAIETILSAAELKAAGEVKKILVTGCLSQRYRDEMMTELPEIDGMMGTADYGDIVSAVEQVMAGEDCTHFSDINGAVEELPRVLSTPTHFAYLRIAEGCSNSCAYCIIPKLRGRYRSRPMEDILTEARALAADGVKECIVIAQDITRYGVDLYHEKKLPELLRALCQLDFHWIRLHYLYPDTITDELIDTIASEPKICKYIDMPIQHCNDTILKAMRRRETHAGLLATMETLRAKIPGVVLRTSLITGLPYEDEAAFDELCEFLRETHIERAGVFPYSPEEGTDAAEMPNHVDTAEAERRAELVADVQSRIMDDFNESRMGDLAEVLCEGFDPQSMQYIGRSYAESPDIDGHIYFTSADDVNPGDFVTVRITGAMDGELVGEREE
;
A
#
# COMPACT_ATOMS: atom_id res chain seq x y z
N MET A 1 24.05 -20.67 2.26
CA MET A 1 23.96 -19.36 2.93
C MET A 1 22.51 -19.11 3.22
N ASN A 2 22.18 -18.84 4.48
CA ASN A 2 20.80 -18.58 4.94
C ASN A 2 20.56 -17.08 5.00
N VAL A 3 19.52 -16.61 4.34
CA VAL A 3 19.15 -15.20 4.28
C VAL A 3 17.71 -15.06 4.80
N SER A 4 17.49 -14.16 5.72
CA SER A 4 16.15 -13.78 6.17
C SER A 4 15.81 -12.37 5.72
N PHE A 5 14.52 -12.08 5.56
CA PHE A 5 14.02 -10.79 5.11
C PHE A 5 13.01 -10.24 6.09
N ILE A 6 13.18 -8.96 6.44
CA ILE A 6 12.17 -8.17 7.16
C ILE A 6 11.69 -7.08 6.20
N SER A 7 10.40 -7.09 5.85
CA SER A 7 9.79 -6.11 4.96
C SER A 7 8.93 -5.14 5.74
N LEU A 8 9.35 -3.89 5.81
CA LEU A 8 8.62 -2.82 6.50
C LEU A 8 7.91 -1.89 5.52
N GLY A 9 6.87 -1.25 6.01
CA GLY A 9 6.16 -0.19 5.28
C GLY A 9 5.11 -0.75 4.32
N CYS A 10 5.17 -0.35 3.05
CA CYS A 10 4.06 -0.49 2.12
C CYS A 10 4.15 -1.75 1.21
N ASP A 11 3.05 -2.02 0.50
CA ASP A 11 2.92 -3.03 -0.55
C ASP A 11 4.01 -2.98 -1.64
N LYS A 12 4.51 -1.78 -1.99
CA LYS A 12 5.61 -1.63 -2.95
C LYS A 12 6.92 -2.18 -2.40
N ASN A 13 7.19 -1.95 -1.09
CA ASN A 13 8.34 -2.55 -0.41
C ASN A 13 8.21 -4.08 -0.36
N ARG A 14 7.00 -4.59 -0.09
CA ARG A 14 6.74 -6.04 -0.10
C ARG A 14 7.09 -6.66 -1.46
N VAL A 15 6.62 -6.07 -2.56
CA VAL A 15 6.98 -6.53 -3.92
C VAL A 15 8.49 -6.52 -4.13
N ASN A 16 9.20 -5.47 -3.69
CA ASN A 16 10.66 -5.43 -3.79
C ASN A 16 11.34 -6.54 -2.95
N THR A 17 10.84 -6.80 -1.74
CA THR A 17 11.34 -7.90 -0.90
C THR A 17 11.15 -9.24 -1.58
N GLU A 18 9.99 -9.53 -2.15
CA GLU A 18 9.66 -10.75 -2.88
C GLU A 18 10.55 -10.96 -4.12
N GLN A 19 10.92 -9.86 -4.81
CA GLN A 19 11.89 -9.89 -5.90
C GLN A 19 13.28 -10.27 -5.40
N MET A 20 13.75 -9.64 -4.32
CA MET A 20 15.05 -9.97 -3.71
C MET A 20 15.11 -11.42 -3.21
N MET A 21 14.04 -11.91 -2.56
CA MET A 21 13.92 -13.30 -2.13
C MET A 21 14.07 -14.28 -3.30
N ALA A 22 13.37 -14.02 -4.41
CA ALA A 22 13.44 -14.86 -5.61
C ALA A 22 14.86 -14.92 -6.19
N MET A 23 15.54 -13.79 -6.25
CA MET A 23 16.93 -13.73 -6.75
C MET A 23 17.90 -14.49 -5.85
N CYS A 24 17.78 -14.39 -4.52
CA CYS A 24 18.58 -15.17 -3.58
C CYS A 24 18.33 -16.68 -3.74
N LEU A 25 17.07 -17.10 -3.89
CA LEU A 25 16.72 -18.51 -4.15
C LEU A 25 17.33 -19.02 -5.47
N GLN A 26 17.26 -18.22 -6.55
CA GLN A 26 17.86 -18.58 -7.84
C GLN A 26 19.39 -18.67 -7.78
N ALA A 27 20.03 -17.88 -6.92
CA ALA A 27 21.47 -17.98 -6.65
C ALA A 27 21.87 -19.16 -5.74
N GLY A 28 20.90 -19.99 -5.34
CA GLY A 28 21.14 -21.16 -4.48
C GLY A 28 21.27 -20.85 -2.99
N MET A 29 20.84 -19.67 -2.56
CA MET A 29 20.72 -19.32 -1.14
C MET A 29 19.44 -19.91 -0.56
N THR A 30 19.40 -20.13 0.75
CA THR A 30 18.21 -20.54 1.48
C THR A 30 17.54 -19.29 2.05
N VAL A 31 16.31 -19.00 1.66
CA VAL A 31 15.48 -17.96 2.29
C VAL A 31 14.70 -18.61 3.43
N GLN A 32 14.80 -18.03 4.62
CA GLN A 32 14.12 -18.53 5.83
C GLN A 32 13.28 -17.43 6.47
N GLU A 33 12.19 -17.83 7.14
CA GLU A 33 11.28 -16.91 7.83
C GLU A 33 11.87 -16.44 9.17
N ASP A 34 12.49 -17.37 9.93
CA ASP A 34 13.09 -17.02 11.21
C ASP A 34 14.40 -16.25 10.98
N VAL A 35 14.52 -15.12 11.65
CA VAL A 35 15.75 -14.31 11.62
C VAL A 35 16.91 -15.01 12.35
N ASN A 36 16.59 -15.79 13.37
CA ASN A 36 17.62 -16.50 14.15
C ASN A 36 18.31 -17.56 13.31
N GLY A 37 19.64 -17.61 13.40
CA GLY A 37 20.47 -18.53 12.63
C GLY A 37 20.75 -18.08 11.21
N SER A 38 20.37 -16.86 10.83
CA SER A 38 20.65 -16.30 9.51
C SER A 38 22.11 -15.91 9.35
N ASP A 39 22.65 -16.17 8.16
CA ASP A 39 23.96 -15.61 7.77
C ASP A 39 23.83 -14.11 7.52
N VAL A 40 22.76 -13.69 6.84
CA VAL A 40 22.43 -12.27 6.57
C VAL A 40 20.96 -12.04 6.84
N VAL A 41 20.63 -10.98 7.60
CA VAL A 41 19.28 -10.40 7.65
C VAL A 41 19.22 -9.20 6.72
N VAL A 42 18.27 -9.20 5.80
CA VAL A 42 17.99 -8.09 4.88
C VAL A 42 16.76 -7.34 5.39
N ILE A 43 16.93 -6.06 5.73
CA ILE A 43 15.85 -5.22 6.25
C ILE A 43 15.46 -4.21 5.16
N ASN A 44 14.29 -4.41 4.55
CA ASN A 44 13.73 -3.46 3.58
C ASN A 44 12.89 -2.43 4.31
N THR A 45 13.42 -1.21 4.43
CA THR A 45 12.96 -0.16 5.33
C THR A 45 11.98 0.81 4.68
N CYS A 46 11.09 1.38 5.50
CA CYS A 46 10.30 2.55 5.16
C CYS A 46 10.95 3.82 5.71
N GLY A 47 10.86 4.93 4.96
CA GLY A 47 11.39 6.23 5.35
C GLY A 47 10.43 7.36 4.96
N PHE A 48 9.11 7.06 4.91
CA PHE A 48 8.10 7.98 4.39
C PHE A 48 7.61 8.97 5.43
N ILE A 49 7.32 8.52 6.65
CA ILE A 49 6.88 9.35 7.79
C ILE A 49 7.67 8.99 9.05
N ASP A 50 7.63 9.85 10.08
CA ASP A 50 8.43 9.67 11.30
C ASP A 50 8.17 8.35 12.01
N SER A 51 6.91 7.91 12.15
CA SER A 51 6.60 6.62 12.77
C SER A 51 7.22 5.43 12.04
N ALA A 52 7.22 5.46 10.70
CA ALA A 52 7.83 4.40 9.89
C ALA A 52 9.38 4.44 9.93
N LYS A 53 9.97 5.63 10.13
CA LYS A 53 11.42 5.76 10.37
C LYS A 53 11.79 5.16 11.73
N THR A 54 11.00 5.46 12.76
CA THR A 54 11.19 4.90 14.11
C THR A 54 11.11 3.38 14.09
N GLU A 55 10.06 2.81 13.49
CA GLU A 55 9.91 1.35 13.31
C GLU A 55 11.13 0.73 12.61
N ALA A 56 11.60 1.36 11.54
CA ALA A 56 12.75 0.85 10.79
C ALA A 56 14.05 0.89 11.63
N ILE A 57 14.29 1.97 12.38
CA ILE A 57 15.47 2.08 13.26
C ILE A 57 15.38 1.06 14.39
N GLU A 58 14.25 0.91 15.05
CA GLU A 58 14.03 -0.09 16.12
C GLU A 58 14.25 -1.52 15.60
N THR A 59 13.80 -1.81 14.38
CA THR A 59 14.02 -3.11 13.73
C THR A 59 15.51 -3.36 13.46
N ILE A 60 16.24 -2.36 12.99
CA ILE A 60 17.70 -2.46 12.78
C ILE A 60 18.43 -2.69 14.10
N LEU A 61 18.06 -1.97 15.16
CA LEU A 61 18.65 -2.13 16.50
C LEU A 61 18.35 -3.52 17.09
N SER A 62 17.12 -4.02 16.91
CA SER A 62 16.75 -5.38 17.32
C SER A 62 17.57 -6.44 16.57
N ALA A 63 17.81 -6.27 15.27
CA ALA A 63 18.70 -7.15 14.50
C ALA A 63 20.17 -7.03 14.97
N ALA A 64 20.60 -5.84 15.42
CA ALA A 64 21.93 -5.63 15.98
C ALA A 64 22.12 -6.36 17.32
N GLU A 65 21.09 -6.45 18.15
CA GLU A 65 21.10 -7.25 19.39
C GLU A 65 21.25 -8.74 19.06
N LEU A 66 20.53 -9.25 18.08
CA LEU A 66 20.67 -10.65 17.60
C LEU A 66 22.07 -10.91 17.02
N LYS A 67 22.64 -9.94 16.32
CA LYS A 67 24.02 -10.03 15.81
C LYS A 67 25.03 -10.07 16.95
N ALA A 68 24.87 -9.27 17.99
CA ALA A 68 25.73 -9.27 19.18
C ALA A 68 25.60 -10.59 19.99
N ALA A 69 24.42 -11.22 19.98
CA ALA A 69 24.19 -12.53 20.56
C ALA A 69 24.74 -13.70 19.72
N GLY A 70 25.15 -13.44 18.48
CA GLY A 70 25.65 -14.44 17.54
C GLY A 70 24.59 -15.25 16.80
N GLU A 71 23.32 -14.83 16.91
CA GLU A 71 22.17 -15.43 16.21
C GLU A 71 22.08 -14.98 14.75
N VAL A 72 22.61 -13.81 14.42
CA VAL A 72 22.72 -13.26 13.06
C VAL A 72 24.17 -12.87 12.81
N LYS A 73 24.72 -13.13 11.61
CA LYS A 73 26.11 -12.77 11.33
C LYS A 73 26.24 -11.37 10.75
N LYS A 74 25.32 -10.98 9.86
CA LYS A 74 25.41 -9.74 9.08
C LYS A 74 24.04 -9.07 8.92
N ILE A 75 24.04 -7.74 8.82
CA ILE A 75 22.85 -6.88 8.61
C ILE A 75 23.03 -6.10 7.31
N LEU A 76 22.14 -6.30 6.36
CA LEU A 76 22.05 -5.56 5.11
C LEU A 76 20.73 -4.73 5.11
N VAL A 77 20.84 -3.42 4.97
CA VAL A 77 19.67 -2.52 4.99
C VAL A 77 19.40 -1.99 3.58
N THR A 78 18.15 -1.97 3.18
CA THR A 78 17.70 -1.42 1.90
C THR A 78 16.39 -0.65 2.06
N GLY A 79 15.90 -0.03 0.98
CA GLY A 79 14.59 0.61 0.94
C GLY A 79 14.62 2.11 1.08
N CYS A 80 13.48 2.68 1.54
CA CYS A 80 13.27 4.14 1.54
C CYS A 80 14.11 4.87 2.59
N LEU A 81 14.34 4.27 3.77
CA LEU A 81 15.13 4.91 4.81
C LEU A 81 16.60 5.00 4.40
N SER A 82 17.19 3.89 3.91
CA SER A 82 18.56 3.87 3.42
C SER A 82 18.76 4.83 2.24
N GLN A 83 17.78 4.91 1.33
CA GLN A 83 17.82 5.89 0.23
C GLN A 83 17.81 7.33 0.71
N ARG A 84 17.11 7.62 1.80
CA ARG A 84 16.93 8.98 2.33
C ARG A 84 18.09 9.47 3.17
N TYR A 85 18.63 8.60 4.04
CA TYR A 85 19.61 8.94 5.08
C TYR A 85 20.91 8.15 4.96
N ARG A 86 21.35 7.94 3.74
CA ARG A 86 22.52 7.13 3.41
C ARG A 86 23.72 7.39 4.29
N ASP A 87 24.20 8.65 4.35
CA ASP A 87 25.44 9.03 5.00
C ASP A 87 25.29 9.05 6.52
N GLU A 88 24.12 9.50 7.01
CA GLU A 88 23.78 9.53 8.43
C GLU A 88 23.69 8.11 9.00
N MET A 89 23.01 7.17 8.31
CA MET A 89 22.87 5.80 8.77
C MET A 89 24.19 5.06 8.87
N MET A 90 25.12 5.28 7.94
CA MET A 90 26.48 4.69 8.02
C MET A 90 27.26 5.19 9.23
N THR A 91 26.98 6.41 9.68
CA THR A 91 27.68 7.03 10.82
C THR A 91 27.03 6.67 12.15
N GLU A 92 25.69 6.71 12.22
CA GLU A 92 24.92 6.60 13.46
C GLU A 92 24.56 5.14 13.81
N LEU A 93 24.57 4.23 12.82
CA LEU A 93 24.22 2.83 12.98
C LEU A 93 25.39 1.92 12.51
N PRO A 94 26.53 1.92 13.23
CA PRO A 94 27.73 1.16 12.84
C PRO A 94 27.55 -0.36 12.86
N GLU A 95 26.42 -0.87 13.35
CA GLU A 95 26.04 -2.28 13.34
C GLU A 95 25.69 -2.78 11.94
N ILE A 96 25.30 -1.89 11.02
CA ILE A 96 24.96 -2.20 9.63
C ILE A 96 26.22 -2.61 8.88
N ASP A 97 26.19 -3.76 8.21
CA ASP A 97 27.30 -4.28 7.41
C ASP A 97 27.26 -3.85 5.94
N GLY A 98 26.09 -3.45 5.44
CA GLY A 98 25.94 -2.96 4.08
C GLY A 98 24.61 -2.27 3.84
N MET A 99 24.54 -1.41 2.82
CA MET A 99 23.34 -0.67 2.46
C MET A 99 23.10 -0.63 0.95
N MET A 100 21.81 -0.64 0.59
CA MET A 100 21.36 -0.51 -0.80
C MET A 100 20.26 0.54 -0.89
N GLY A 101 20.17 1.22 -2.03
CA GLY A 101 19.10 2.15 -2.37
C GLY A 101 17.85 1.48 -2.95
N THR A 102 16.88 2.32 -3.30
CA THR A 102 15.60 1.86 -3.88
C THR A 102 15.67 1.51 -5.37
N ALA A 103 16.79 1.74 -6.02
CA ALA A 103 17.03 1.37 -7.42
C ALA A 103 17.92 0.12 -7.58
N ASP A 104 18.37 -0.49 -6.48
CA ASP A 104 19.44 -1.48 -6.52
C ASP A 104 19.00 -2.88 -6.07
N TYR A 105 17.69 -3.15 -6.04
CA TYR A 105 17.16 -4.46 -5.60
C TYR A 105 17.68 -5.62 -6.45
N GLY A 106 18.02 -5.36 -7.74
CA GLY A 106 18.64 -6.33 -8.64
C GLY A 106 20.05 -6.78 -8.21
N ASP A 107 20.72 -5.99 -7.38
CA ASP A 107 22.10 -6.29 -6.91
C ASP A 107 22.12 -7.10 -5.61
N ILE A 108 20.96 -7.54 -5.09
CA ILE A 108 20.85 -8.20 -3.77
C ILE A 108 21.81 -9.35 -3.58
N VAL A 109 22.01 -10.21 -4.58
CA VAL A 109 22.91 -11.37 -4.49
C VAL A 109 24.35 -10.93 -4.28
N SER A 110 24.80 -9.96 -5.08
CA SER A 110 26.15 -9.38 -4.96
C SER A 110 26.34 -8.68 -3.61
N ALA A 111 25.32 -7.94 -3.15
CA ALA A 111 25.35 -7.25 -1.87
C ALA A 111 25.48 -8.23 -0.69
N VAL A 112 24.70 -9.31 -0.70
CA VAL A 112 24.77 -10.36 0.32
C VAL A 112 26.16 -11.03 0.33
N GLU A 113 26.75 -11.31 -0.84
CA GLU A 113 28.09 -11.90 -0.95
C GLU A 113 29.18 -10.96 -0.44
N GLN A 114 29.12 -9.66 -0.79
CA GLN A 114 30.07 -8.63 -0.33
C GLN A 114 30.02 -8.47 1.20
N VAL A 115 28.82 -8.35 1.77
CA VAL A 115 28.62 -8.24 3.22
C VAL A 115 29.19 -9.46 3.95
N MET A 116 28.98 -10.66 3.42
CA MET A 116 29.55 -11.88 4.00
C MET A 116 31.08 -11.96 3.87
N ALA A 117 31.62 -11.41 2.79
CA ALA A 117 33.11 -11.35 2.61
C ALA A 117 33.71 -10.24 3.51
N GLY A 118 32.93 -9.39 4.14
CA GLY A 118 33.39 -8.22 4.92
C GLY A 118 33.93 -7.10 4.03
N GLU A 119 33.46 -7.04 2.81
CA GLU A 119 33.76 -5.97 1.85
C GLU A 119 32.80 -4.79 2.04
N ASP A 120 33.20 -3.61 1.54
CA ASP A 120 32.31 -2.45 1.54
C ASP A 120 31.13 -2.70 0.58
N CYS A 121 29.91 -2.60 1.11
CA CYS A 121 28.68 -2.84 0.38
C CYS A 121 27.79 -1.60 0.45
N THR A 122 27.90 -0.75 -0.56
CA THR A 122 27.15 0.51 -0.65
C THR A 122 26.68 0.71 -2.10
N HIS A 123 25.41 0.32 -2.38
CA HIS A 123 24.83 0.36 -3.72
C HIS A 123 23.72 1.42 -3.77
N PHE A 124 23.95 2.52 -4.51
CA PHE A 124 23.00 3.63 -4.68
C PHE A 124 23.04 4.17 -6.11
N SER A 125 22.31 3.54 -6.99
CA SER A 125 22.19 3.90 -8.40
C SER A 125 21.18 5.04 -8.61
N ASP A 126 21.04 5.50 -9.86
CA ASP A 126 20.08 6.53 -10.22
C ASP A 126 18.64 6.02 -10.09
N ILE A 127 17.90 6.57 -9.12
CA ILE A 127 16.49 6.25 -8.88
C ILE A 127 15.56 6.58 -10.07
N ASN A 128 16.05 7.27 -11.10
CA ASN A 128 15.30 7.59 -12.32
C ASN A 128 15.63 6.64 -13.49
N GLY A 129 16.45 5.63 -13.27
CA GLY A 129 16.72 4.57 -14.22
C GLY A 129 15.47 3.79 -14.63
N ALA A 130 15.59 2.90 -15.61
CA ALA A 130 14.49 2.01 -16.00
C ALA A 130 14.07 1.12 -14.81
N VAL A 131 12.79 0.77 -14.74
CA VAL A 131 12.32 -0.23 -13.77
C VAL A 131 12.82 -1.60 -14.23
N GLU A 132 13.54 -2.29 -13.36
CA GLU A 132 14.03 -3.63 -13.66
C GLU A 132 12.92 -4.67 -13.53
N GLU A 133 12.85 -5.56 -14.51
CA GLU A 133 11.96 -6.72 -14.47
C GLU A 133 12.68 -7.88 -13.76
N LEU A 134 12.34 -8.10 -12.51
CA LEU A 134 12.96 -9.08 -11.64
C LEU A 134 12.05 -10.29 -11.39
N PRO A 135 12.59 -11.50 -11.19
CA PRO A 135 11.80 -12.65 -10.75
C PRO A 135 11.18 -12.37 -9.39
N ARG A 136 10.11 -13.09 -9.06
CA ARG A 136 9.38 -12.87 -7.82
C ARG A 136 8.94 -14.21 -7.19
N VAL A 137 8.91 -14.25 -5.85
CA VAL A 137 8.28 -15.28 -5.04
C VAL A 137 7.35 -14.59 -4.05
N LEU A 138 6.12 -15.10 -3.89
CA LEU A 138 5.15 -14.46 -3.02
C LEU A 138 5.49 -14.67 -1.54
N SER A 139 5.35 -13.60 -0.76
CA SER A 139 5.33 -13.59 0.71
C SER A 139 3.93 -13.34 1.28
N THR A 140 2.98 -13.00 0.42
CA THR A 140 1.56 -12.93 0.77
C THR A 140 0.99 -14.34 0.87
N PRO A 141 -0.17 -14.51 1.56
CA PRO A 141 -0.99 -15.70 1.39
C PRO A 141 -1.28 -15.94 -0.09
N THR A 142 -1.40 -17.20 -0.49
CA THR A 142 -1.51 -17.59 -1.91
C THR A 142 -2.77 -17.08 -2.62
N HIS A 143 -3.77 -16.59 -1.90
CA HIS A 143 -5.03 -16.14 -2.46
C HIS A 143 -5.02 -14.69 -2.96
N PHE A 144 -4.04 -13.86 -2.58
CA PHE A 144 -3.90 -12.53 -3.17
C PHE A 144 -2.44 -12.16 -3.46
N ALA A 145 -2.22 -11.24 -4.40
CA ALA A 145 -0.90 -10.69 -4.70
C ALA A 145 -1.00 -9.25 -5.18
N TYR A 146 -0.01 -8.45 -4.81
CA TYR A 146 0.16 -7.09 -5.35
C TYR A 146 0.84 -7.16 -6.72
N LEU A 147 0.31 -6.46 -7.71
CA LEU A 147 0.87 -6.31 -9.05
C LEU A 147 1.29 -4.85 -9.26
N ARG A 148 2.59 -4.58 -9.17
CA ARG A 148 3.13 -3.24 -9.37
C ARG A 148 3.22 -2.93 -10.86
N ILE A 149 2.56 -1.85 -11.31
CA ILE A 149 2.51 -1.46 -12.73
C ILE A 149 3.41 -0.27 -13.08
N ALA A 150 3.91 0.45 -12.08
CA ALA A 150 4.83 1.57 -12.24
C ALA A 150 5.62 1.81 -10.94
N GLU A 151 6.69 2.59 -11.03
CA GLU A 151 7.53 3.01 -9.91
C GLU A 151 7.74 4.51 -9.92
N GLY A 152 7.86 5.13 -8.72
CA GLY A 152 8.06 6.55 -8.55
C GLY A 152 6.80 7.39 -8.76
N CYS A 153 6.91 8.71 -8.59
CA CYS A 153 5.78 9.62 -8.70
C CYS A 153 6.22 10.98 -9.25
N SER A 154 5.45 11.52 -10.20
CA SER A 154 5.64 12.86 -10.75
C SER A 154 4.57 13.87 -10.32
N ASN A 155 3.73 13.51 -9.34
CA ASN A 155 2.86 14.46 -8.65
C ASN A 155 3.71 15.27 -7.66
N SER A 156 3.65 16.59 -7.73
CA SER A 156 4.50 17.49 -6.95
C SER A 156 3.86 17.88 -5.62
N CYS A 157 3.17 16.96 -4.94
CA CYS A 157 2.51 17.24 -3.67
C CYS A 157 3.53 17.78 -2.65
N ALA A 158 3.24 18.96 -2.06
CA ALA A 158 4.21 19.69 -1.24
C ALA A 158 4.65 18.93 0.02
N TYR A 159 3.80 18.05 0.55
CA TYR A 159 4.07 17.24 1.75
C TYR A 159 4.82 15.93 1.46
N CYS A 160 5.01 15.55 0.19
CA CYS A 160 5.40 14.19 -0.18
C CYS A 160 6.89 14.07 -0.55
N ILE A 161 7.58 13.15 0.11
CA ILE A 161 9.00 12.87 -0.12
C ILE A 161 9.24 11.80 -1.21
N ILE A 162 8.20 11.11 -1.67
CA ILE A 162 8.31 9.97 -2.62
C ILE A 162 9.14 10.28 -3.87
N PRO A 163 8.99 11.44 -4.56
CA PRO A 163 9.82 11.71 -5.73
C PRO A 163 11.33 11.70 -5.45
N LYS A 164 11.74 12.02 -4.22
CA LYS A 164 13.15 11.99 -3.79
C LYS A 164 13.62 10.58 -3.38
N LEU A 165 12.70 9.70 -3.01
CA LEU A 165 13.00 8.34 -2.57
C LEU A 165 12.89 7.31 -3.71
N ARG A 166 11.91 7.49 -4.60
CA ARG A 166 11.54 6.53 -5.64
C ARG A 166 11.69 7.08 -7.06
N GLY A 167 12.12 8.34 -7.18
CA GLY A 167 12.31 9.01 -8.45
C GLY A 167 11.01 9.45 -9.14
N ARG A 168 11.15 9.87 -10.41
CA ARG A 168 10.01 10.20 -11.26
C ARG A 168 9.17 8.97 -11.59
N TYR A 169 7.94 9.21 -12.03
CA TYR A 169 7.04 8.16 -12.48
C TYR A 169 7.60 7.41 -13.70
N ARG A 170 7.62 6.08 -13.63
CA ARG A 170 8.09 5.18 -14.68
C ARG A 170 7.14 3.98 -14.76
N SER A 171 6.41 3.91 -15.88
CA SER A 171 5.55 2.75 -16.19
C SER A 171 6.39 1.53 -16.55
N ARG A 172 5.94 0.36 -16.12
CA ARG A 172 6.45 -0.91 -16.66
C ARG A 172 5.80 -1.20 -18.02
N PRO A 173 6.49 -1.86 -18.95
CA PRO A 173 5.89 -2.33 -20.20
C PRO A 173 4.68 -3.23 -19.93
N MET A 174 3.61 -3.07 -20.73
CA MET A 174 2.36 -3.84 -20.54
C MET A 174 2.60 -5.35 -20.68
N GLU A 175 3.44 -5.75 -21.61
CA GLU A 175 3.79 -7.15 -21.87
C GLU A 175 4.46 -7.81 -20.67
N ASP A 176 5.34 -7.08 -19.96
CA ASP A 176 6.04 -7.57 -18.77
C ASP A 176 5.07 -7.70 -17.60
N ILE A 177 4.20 -6.69 -17.39
CA ILE A 177 3.13 -6.76 -16.39
C ILE A 177 2.21 -7.97 -16.64
N LEU A 178 1.78 -8.17 -17.89
CA LEU A 178 0.92 -9.29 -18.25
C LEU A 178 1.63 -10.65 -18.14
N THR A 179 2.95 -10.67 -18.31
CA THR A 179 3.75 -11.89 -18.11
C THR A 179 3.80 -12.27 -16.64
N GLU A 180 4.06 -11.31 -15.74
CA GLU A 180 3.98 -11.52 -14.29
C GLU A 180 2.56 -11.91 -13.87
N ALA A 181 1.54 -11.19 -14.35
CA ALA A 181 0.15 -11.46 -14.01
C ALA A 181 -0.30 -12.88 -14.42
N ARG A 182 0.16 -13.39 -15.58
CA ARG A 182 -0.10 -14.78 -15.99
C ARG A 182 0.54 -15.79 -15.05
N ALA A 183 1.76 -15.53 -14.59
CA ALA A 183 2.42 -16.39 -13.62
C ALA A 183 1.65 -16.42 -12.29
N LEU A 184 1.26 -15.25 -11.76
CA LEU A 184 0.44 -15.15 -10.54
C LEU A 184 -0.89 -15.90 -10.67
N ALA A 185 -1.59 -15.76 -11.79
CA ALA A 185 -2.83 -16.48 -12.05
C ALA A 185 -2.61 -18.01 -12.13
N ALA A 186 -1.52 -18.45 -12.78
CA ALA A 186 -1.15 -19.86 -12.89
C ALA A 186 -0.77 -20.47 -11.52
N ASP A 187 -0.21 -19.67 -10.61
CA ASP A 187 0.10 -20.05 -9.22
C ASP A 187 -1.14 -20.07 -8.32
N GLY A 188 -2.32 -19.72 -8.86
CA GLY A 188 -3.61 -19.84 -8.17
C GLY A 188 -4.04 -18.59 -7.40
N VAL A 189 -3.37 -17.45 -7.59
CA VAL A 189 -3.79 -16.16 -7.00
C VAL A 189 -5.21 -15.82 -7.42
N LYS A 190 -6.07 -15.53 -6.45
CA LYS A 190 -7.48 -15.21 -6.65
C LYS A 190 -7.75 -13.72 -6.80
N GLU A 191 -7.09 -12.90 -6.00
CA GLU A 191 -7.20 -11.44 -6.01
C GLU A 191 -5.88 -10.80 -6.47
N CYS A 192 -5.93 -10.09 -7.60
CA CYS A 192 -4.82 -9.29 -8.10
C CYS A 192 -5.01 -7.82 -7.69
N ILE A 193 -4.11 -7.29 -6.88
CA ILE A 193 -4.17 -5.91 -6.39
C ILE A 193 -3.18 -5.06 -7.19
N VAL A 194 -3.71 -4.20 -8.05
CA VAL A 194 -2.92 -3.33 -8.93
C VAL A 194 -2.44 -2.11 -8.15
N ILE A 195 -1.12 -1.92 -8.09
CA ILE A 195 -0.47 -0.88 -7.31
C ILE A 195 0.55 -0.07 -8.10
N ALA A 196 0.70 1.18 -7.72
CA ALA A 196 1.80 2.11 -7.99
C ALA A 196 1.74 3.23 -6.95
N GLN A 197 2.53 4.29 -7.07
CA GLN A 197 2.29 5.51 -6.29
C GLN A 197 1.11 6.34 -6.83
N ASP A 198 0.75 6.10 -8.10
CA ASP A 198 -0.42 6.66 -8.78
C ASP A 198 -0.72 5.79 -10.02
N ILE A 199 -1.70 4.89 -9.93
CA ILE A 199 -2.00 4.00 -11.06
C ILE A 199 -2.68 4.71 -12.23
N THR A 200 -3.33 5.84 -11.99
CA THR A 200 -4.09 6.58 -13.02
C THR A 200 -3.23 7.21 -14.11
N ARG A 201 -1.90 7.31 -13.86
CA ARG A 201 -0.92 7.81 -14.83
C ARG A 201 -0.28 6.73 -15.69
N TYR A 202 -0.64 5.46 -15.48
CA TYR A 202 -0.03 4.38 -16.22
C TYR A 202 -0.04 4.60 -17.73
N GLY A 203 1.12 4.49 -18.34
CA GLY A 203 1.36 4.61 -19.76
C GLY A 203 1.71 6.01 -20.28
N VAL A 204 1.46 7.08 -19.50
CA VAL A 204 1.68 8.47 -19.95
C VAL A 204 3.15 8.74 -20.33
N ASP A 205 4.09 8.22 -19.55
CA ASP A 205 5.53 8.38 -19.80
C ASP A 205 6.05 7.44 -20.91
N LEU A 206 5.53 6.21 -20.99
CA LEU A 206 6.02 5.16 -21.87
C LEU A 206 5.31 5.15 -23.24
N TYR A 207 3.98 5.34 -23.24
CA TYR A 207 3.12 5.26 -24.44
C TYR A 207 2.57 6.62 -24.88
N HIS A 208 2.82 7.70 -24.11
CA HIS A 208 2.30 9.05 -24.32
C HIS A 208 0.78 9.15 -24.24
N GLU A 209 0.12 8.18 -23.62
CA GLU A 209 -1.32 8.13 -23.37
C GLU A 209 -1.64 7.32 -22.12
N LYS A 210 -2.83 7.52 -21.54
CA LYS A 210 -3.29 6.74 -20.39
C LYS A 210 -3.68 5.34 -20.85
N LYS A 211 -3.00 4.32 -20.35
CA LYS A 211 -3.18 2.91 -20.73
C LYS A 211 -3.80 2.04 -19.62
N LEU A 212 -4.15 2.61 -18.47
CA LEU A 212 -4.72 1.84 -17.39
C LEU A 212 -6.02 1.09 -17.79
N PRO A 213 -7.00 1.69 -18.50
CA PRO A 213 -8.19 0.97 -18.92
C PRO A 213 -7.88 -0.24 -19.84
N GLU A 214 -6.92 -0.09 -20.76
CA GLU A 214 -6.50 -1.19 -21.64
C GLU A 214 -5.82 -2.31 -20.86
N LEU A 215 -4.91 -1.98 -19.93
CA LEU A 215 -4.26 -2.94 -19.06
C LEU A 215 -5.28 -3.71 -18.21
N LEU A 216 -6.26 -3.02 -17.61
CA LEU A 216 -7.29 -3.64 -16.78
C LEU A 216 -8.14 -4.64 -17.57
N ARG A 217 -8.56 -4.27 -18.79
CA ARG A 217 -9.31 -5.20 -19.67
C ARG A 217 -8.47 -6.43 -19.99
N ALA A 218 -7.16 -6.28 -20.22
CA ALA A 218 -6.27 -7.40 -20.47
C ALA A 218 -6.09 -8.28 -19.22
N LEU A 219 -5.97 -7.71 -18.02
CA LEU A 219 -5.91 -8.45 -16.76
C LEU A 219 -7.20 -9.21 -16.49
N CYS A 220 -8.36 -8.66 -16.84
CA CYS A 220 -9.67 -9.33 -16.72
C CYS A 220 -9.78 -10.62 -17.56
N GLN A 221 -8.94 -10.81 -18.58
CA GLN A 221 -8.90 -12.04 -19.39
C GLN A 221 -8.13 -13.18 -18.69
N LEU A 222 -7.38 -12.88 -17.61
CA LEU A 222 -6.63 -13.87 -16.84
C LEU A 222 -7.50 -14.53 -15.78
N ASP A 223 -7.02 -15.63 -15.20
CA ASP A 223 -7.78 -16.44 -14.23
C ASP A 223 -7.70 -15.87 -12.81
N PHE A 224 -7.93 -14.56 -12.68
CA PHE A 224 -8.21 -13.93 -11.40
C PHE A 224 -9.72 -13.90 -11.16
N HIS A 225 -10.13 -14.02 -9.89
CA HIS A 225 -11.51 -13.79 -9.49
C HIS A 225 -11.75 -12.29 -9.27
N TRP A 226 -10.86 -11.61 -8.55
CA TRP A 226 -10.90 -10.18 -8.29
C TRP A 226 -9.67 -9.45 -8.81
N ILE A 227 -9.89 -8.22 -9.27
CA ILE A 227 -8.86 -7.23 -9.57
C ILE A 227 -9.21 -5.99 -8.75
N ARG A 228 -8.35 -5.65 -7.79
CA ARG A 228 -8.51 -4.48 -6.93
C ARG A 228 -7.57 -3.37 -7.37
N LEU A 229 -7.98 -2.11 -7.21
CA LEU A 229 -7.22 -0.94 -7.61
C LEU A 229 -6.89 -0.09 -6.39
N HIS A 230 -5.60 0.19 -6.19
CA HIS A 230 -5.14 1.11 -5.14
C HIS A 230 -4.47 2.33 -5.73
N TYR A 231 -4.55 3.48 -5.02
CA TYR A 231 -3.85 4.72 -5.32
C TYR A 231 -4.30 5.39 -6.63
N LEU A 232 -5.60 5.64 -6.75
CA LEU A 232 -6.15 6.45 -7.83
C LEU A 232 -6.07 7.93 -7.47
N TYR A 233 -5.44 8.74 -8.31
CA TYR A 233 -5.36 10.17 -8.09
C TYR A 233 -6.62 10.87 -8.65
N PRO A 234 -7.39 11.63 -7.83
CA PRO A 234 -8.77 12.06 -8.18
C PRO A 234 -8.87 12.83 -9.50
N ASP A 235 -7.97 13.81 -9.73
CA ASP A 235 -7.99 14.67 -10.92
C ASP A 235 -7.62 13.97 -12.23
N THR A 236 -7.17 12.74 -12.15
CA THR A 236 -6.72 11.97 -13.32
C THR A 236 -7.61 10.77 -13.63
N ILE A 237 -8.66 10.53 -12.86
CA ILE A 237 -9.68 9.53 -13.16
C ILE A 237 -10.46 9.99 -14.39
N THR A 238 -10.50 9.14 -15.43
CA THR A 238 -11.19 9.45 -16.70
C THR A 238 -12.52 8.72 -16.80
N ASP A 239 -13.43 9.24 -17.63
CA ASP A 239 -14.70 8.54 -17.92
C ASP A 239 -14.46 7.11 -18.44
N GLU A 240 -13.44 6.90 -19.30
CA GLU A 240 -13.09 5.58 -19.79
C GLU A 240 -12.68 4.62 -18.65
N LEU A 241 -11.91 5.12 -17.67
CA LEU A 241 -11.54 4.31 -16.51
C LEU A 241 -12.79 3.95 -15.66
N ILE A 242 -13.65 4.93 -15.41
CA ILE A 242 -14.90 4.72 -14.68
C ILE A 242 -15.77 3.67 -15.40
N ASP A 243 -15.96 3.82 -16.72
CA ASP A 243 -16.77 2.91 -17.53
C ASP A 243 -16.14 1.50 -17.58
N THR A 244 -14.81 1.39 -17.56
CA THR A 244 -14.09 0.11 -17.48
C THR A 244 -14.33 -0.56 -16.13
N ILE A 245 -14.19 0.17 -15.03
CA ILE A 245 -14.46 -0.36 -13.68
C ILE A 245 -15.92 -0.79 -13.54
N ALA A 246 -16.85 0.00 -14.09
CA ALA A 246 -18.28 -0.31 -14.04
C ALA A 246 -18.64 -1.58 -14.81
N SER A 247 -18.06 -1.75 -16.01
CA SER A 247 -18.44 -2.83 -16.95
C SER A 247 -17.74 -4.16 -16.71
N GLU A 248 -16.53 -4.15 -16.14
CA GLU A 248 -15.75 -5.37 -15.91
C GLU A 248 -16.13 -6.02 -14.58
N PRO A 249 -16.72 -7.22 -14.56
CA PRO A 249 -17.20 -7.84 -13.33
C PRO A 249 -16.10 -8.27 -12.37
N LYS A 250 -14.91 -8.57 -12.85
CA LYS A 250 -13.75 -8.94 -12.03
C LYS A 250 -13.13 -7.78 -11.28
N ILE A 251 -13.39 -6.53 -11.72
CA ILE A 251 -12.86 -5.37 -11.02
C ILE A 251 -13.72 -5.07 -9.81
N CYS A 252 -13.12 -5.12 -8.63
CA CYS A 252 -13.77 -4.75 -7.37
C CYS A 252 -14.34 -3.34 -7.47
N LYS A 253 -15.61 -3.17 -7.06
CA LYS A 253 -16.26 -1.86 -7.02
C LYS A 253 -15.78 -1.08 -5.77
N TYR A 254 -14.48 -0.96 -5.66
CA TYR A 254 -13.75 -0.34 -4.57
C TYR A 254 -12.73 0.64 -5.15
N ILE A 255 -12.82 1.90 -4.76
CA ILE A 255 -11.99 2.99 -5.29
C ILE A 255 -11.19 3.60 -4.15
N ASP A 256 -9.89 3.27 -4.10
CA ASP A 256 -8.94 3.91 -3.19
C ASP A 256 -8.40 5.19 -3.81
N MET A 257 -8.92 6.33 -3.33
CA MET A 257 -8.71 7.65 -3.89
C MET A 257 -8.24 8.62 -2.79
N PRO A 258 -6.92 8.72 -2.50
CA PRO A 258 -6.39 9.59 -1.45
C PRO A 258 -6.59 11.07 -1.77
N ILE A 259 -7.59 11.73 -1.18
CA ILE A 259 -7.87 13.17 -1.38
C ILE A 259 -6.99 14.06 -0.51
N GLN A 260 -6.55 13.56 0.65
CA GLN A 260 -5.73 14.20 1.67
C GLN A 260 -6.44 15.30 2.45
N HIS A 261 -7.15 16.21 1.81
CA HIS A 261 -7.98 17.27 2.38
C HIS A 261 -9.05 17.71 1.36
N CYS A 262 -10.07 18.47 1.79
CA CYS A 262 -11.12 18.99 0.90
C CYS A 262 -11.07 20.53 0.72
N ASN A 263 -10.41 21.28 1.61
CA ASN A 263 -10.38 22.74 1.55
C ASN A 263 -9.49 23.23 0.40
N ASP A 264 -10.02 24.14 -0.44
CA ASP A 264 -9.34 24.64 -1.64
C ASP A 264 -8.02 25.37 -1.35
N THR A 265 -7.93 26.08 -0.22
CA THR A 265 -6.70 26.79 0.17
C THR A 265 -5.59 25.80 0.52
N ILE A 266 -5.91 24.75 1.26
CA ILE A 266 -4.98 23.71 1.66
C ILE A 266 -4.57 22.86 0.44
N LEU A 267 -5.54 22.43 -0.37
CA LEU A 267 -5.27 21.67 -1.60
C LEU A 267 -4.30 22.44 -2.51
N LYS A 268 -4.55 23.72 -2.71
CA LYS A 268 -3.66 24.58 -3.50
C LYS A 268 -2.28 24.73 -2.88
N ALA A 269 -2.18 24.95 -1.57
CA ALA A 269 -0.90 25.04 -0.86
C ALA A 269 -0.12 23.72 -0.97
N MET A 270 -0.80 22.60 -0.87
CA MET A 270 -0.24 21.25 -1.03
C MET A 270 0.03 20.86 -2.50
N ARG A 271 -0.15 21.78 -3.45
CA ARG A 271 -0.01 21.55 -4.90
C ARG A 271 -0.88 20.42 -5.43
N ARG A 272 -2.03 20.24 -4.79
CA ARG A 272 -3.08 19.39 -5.29
C ARG A 272 -3.89 20.16 -6.33
N ARG A 273 -4.35 19.46 -7.37
CA ARG A 273 -5.06 20.10 -8.51
C ARG A 273 -6.57 20.04 -8.35
N GLU A 274 -7.03 19.23 -7.42
CA GLU A 274 -8.42 19.07 -7.08
C GLU A 274 -8.94 20.33 -6.36
N THR A 275 -10.25 20.51 -6.40
CA THR A 275 -10.99 21.48 -5.63
C THR A 275 -12.11 20.78 -4.87
N HIS A 276 -12.64 21.43 -3.83
CA HIS A 276 -13.79 20.92 -3.07
C HIS A 276 -14.94 20.48 -4.00
N ALA A 277 -15.37 21.39 -4.88
CA ALA A 277 -16.44 21.10 -5.85
C ALA A 277 -16.07 19.99 -6.83
N GLY A 278 -14.79 19.90 -7.25
CA GLY A 278 -14.31 18.84 -8.12
C GLY A 278 -14.31 17.47 -7.45
N LEU A 279 -13.95 17.40 -6.17
CA LEU A 279 -14.02 16.16 -5.40
C LEU A 279 -15.45 15.65 -5.25
N LEU A 280 -16.40 16.56 -4.88
CA LEU A 280 -17.83 16.21 -4.83
C LEU A 280 -18.34 15.67 -6.17
N ALA A 281 -18.07 16.38 -7.27
CA ALA A 281 -18.49 15.96 -8.61
C ALA A 281 -17.90 14.61 -9.03
N THR A 282 -16.64 14.33 -8.66
CA THR A 282 -16.00 13.04 -8.93
C THR A 282 -16.68 11.90 -8.16
N MET A 283 -16.95 12.09 -6.87
CA MET A 283 -17.63 11.08 -6.04
C MET A 283 -19.08 10.84 -6.51
N GLU A 284 -19.82 11.89 -6.83
CA GLU A 284 -21.15 11.76 -7.44
C GLU A 284 -21.13 10.97 -8.75
N THR A 285 -20.15 11.25 -9.60
CA THR A 285 -19.98 10.53 -10.87
C THR A 285 -19.67 9.06 -10.66
N LEU A 286 -18.76 8.74 -9.72
CA LEU A 286 -18.41 7.37 -9.36
C LEU A 286 -19.64 6.61 -8.85
N ARG A 287 -20.40 7.20 -7.92
CA ARG A 287 -21.61 6.57 -7.36
C ARG A 287 -22.72 6.39 -8.41
N ALA A 288 -22.86 7.35 -9.33
CA ALA A 288 -23.86 7.27 -10.40
C ALA A 288 -23.54 6.21 -11.46
N LYS A 289 -22.23 6.05 -11.80
CA LYS A 289 -21.79 5.15 -12.87
C LYS A 289 -21.44 3.74 -12.38
N ILE A 290 -21.03 3.58 -11.12
CA ILE A 290 -20.61 2.31 -10.54
C ILE A 290 -21.55 1.93 -9.38
N PRO A 291 -22.62 1.17 -9.63
CA PRO A 291 -23.52 0.74 -8.57
C PRO A 291 -22.79 -0.08 -7.51
N GLY A 292 -23.03 0.25 -6.23
CA GLY A 292 -22.40 -0.43 -5.10
C GLY A 292 -20.92 -0.08 -4.91
N VAL A 293 -20.43 1.03 -5.50
CA VAL A 293 -19.05 1.45 -5.29
C VAL A 293 -18.80 1.81 -3.82
N VAL A 294 -17.70 1.31 -3.29
CA VAL A 294 -17.14 1.68 -1.99
C VAL A 294 -15.99 2.65 -2.24
N LEU A 295 -16.07 3.82 -1.64
CA LEU A 295 -15.02 4.83 -1.71
C LEU A 295 -14.13 4.70 -0.49
N ARG A 296 -12.83 4.66 -0.72
CA ARG A 296 -11.81 4.75 0.32
C ARG A 296 -10.93 5.96 0.06
N THR A 297 -10.51 6.62 1.13
CA THR A 297 -9.60 7.76 1.05
C THR A 297 -8.54 7.74 2.15
N SER A 298 -7.54 8.59 2.01
CA SER A 298 -6.62 8.97 3.06
C SER A 298 -6.72 10.48 3.29
N LEU A 299 -6.70 10.88 4.56
CA LEU A 299 -6.82 12.26 5.00
C LEU A 299 -5.63 12.64 5.87
N ILE A 300 -5.20 13.90 5.78
CA ILE A 300 -4.14 14.45 6.60
C ILE A 300 -4.69 15.67 7.34
N THR A 301 -4.59 15.67 8.67
CA THR A 301 -4.97 16.79 9.53
C THR A 301 -3.73 17.56 9.98
N GLY A 302 -3.87 18.85 10.27
CA GLY A 302 -2.76 19.67 10.73
C GLY A 302 -1.79 20.11 9.63
N LEU A 303 -2.22 20.05 8.37
CA LEU A 303 -1.42 20.59 7.26
C LEU A 303 -1.16 22.10 7.45
N PRO A 304 -0.05 22.66 6.92
CA PRO A 304 0.18 24.10 6.90
C PRO A 304 -1.05 24.84 6.35
N TYR A 305 -1.45 25.93 7.03
CA TYR A 305 -2.64 26.76 6.77
C TYR A 305 -3.99 26.14 7.16
N GLU A 306 -4.05 24.98 7.79
CA GLU A 306 -5.29 24.40 8.30
C GLU A 306 -5.71 25.14 9.57
N ASP A 307 -6.58 26.13 9.42
CA ASP A 307 -7.25 26.79 10.54
C ASP A 307 -8.48 26.00 11.01
N GLU A 308 -9.16 26.48 12.04
CA GLU A 308 -10.35 25.82 12.60
C GLU A 308 -11.48 25.69 11.56
N ALA A 309 -11.65 26.70 10.69
CA ALA A 309 -12.71 26.68 9.66
C ALA A 309 -12.43 25.62 8.60
N ALA A 310 -11.16 25.45 8.20
CA ALA A 310 -10.76 24.40 7.24
C ALA A 310 -10.89 23.00 7.84
N PHE A 311 -10.60 22.85 9.14
CA PHE A 311 -10.82 21.60 9.87
C PHE A 311 -12.31 21.26 9.98
N ASP A 312 -13.17 22.23 10.34
CA ASP A 312 -14.62 22.04 10.38
C ASP A 312 -15.18 21.65 9.00
N GLU A 313 -14.67 22.28 7.93
CA GLU A 313 -15.03 21.95 6.55
C GLU A 313 -14.67 20.50 6.20
N LEU A 314 -13.53 19.99 6.66
CA LEU A 314 -13.14 18.59 6.45
C LEU A 314 -14.10 17.62 7.13
N CYS A 315 -14.47 17.91 8.38
CA CYS A 315 -15.45 17.12 9.12
C CYS A 315 -16.84 17.13 8.44
N GLU A 316 -17.29 18.29 7.93
CA GLU A 316 -18.57 18.41 7.24
C GLU A 316 -18.54 17.70 5.89
N PHE A 317 -17.43 17.81 5.15
CA PHE A 317 -17.23 17.10 3.88
C PHE A 317 -17.40 15.59 4.04
N LEU A 318 -16.84 14.98 5.10
CA LEU A 318 -17.03 13.57 5.37
C LEU A 318 -18.50 13.22 5.65
N ARG A 319 -19.19 14.05 6.45
CA ARG A 319 -20.61 13.85 6.74
C ARG A 319 -21.50 13.99 5.49
N GLU A 320 -21.16 14.90 4.58
CA GLU A 320 -21.88 15.09 3.33
C GLU A 320 -21.63 13.96 2.34
N THR A 321 -20.37 13.55 2.19
CA THR A 321 -19.97 12.59 1.15
C THR A 321 -20.18 11.13 1.54
N HIS A 322 -20.28 10.83 2.84
CA HIS A 322 -20.40 9.46 3.37
C HIS A 322 -19.37 8.51 2.75
N ILE A 323 -18.09 8.94 2.68
CA ILE A 323 -17.01 8.06 2.23
C ILE A 323 -16.93 6.85 3.17
N GLU A 324 -17.10 5.65 2.64
CA GLU A 324 -17.28 4.43 3.42
C GLU A 324 -16.03 4.07 4.24
N ARG A 325 -14.85 4.38 3.72
CA ARG A 325 -13.58 4.02 4.34
C ARG A 325 -12.58 5.17 4.29
N ALA A 326 -11.97 5.53 5.40
CA ALA A 326 -10.89 6.52 5.41
C ALA A 326 -9.81 6.21 6.45
N GLY A 327 -8.55 6.32 6.05
CA GLY A 327 -7.43 6.43 6.96
C GLY A 327 -7.15 7.91 7.26
N VAL A 328 -6.99 8.27 8.53
CA VAL A 328 -6.70 9.63 8.98
C VAL A 328 -5.35 9.69 9.64
N PHE A 329 -4.51 10.62 9.23
CA PHE A 329 -3.14 10.75 9.70
C PHE A 329 -2.86 12.21 10.12
N PRO A 330 -2.19 12.44 11.26
CA PRO A 330 -1.65 13.75 11.55
C PRO A 330 -0.52 14.07 10.56
N TYR A 331 -0.37 15.33 10.20
CA TYR A 331 0.69 15.79 9.31
C TYR A 331 2.06 15.57 9.95
N SER A 332 2.94 14.89 9.22
CA SER A 332 4.36 14.73 9.58
C SER A 332 5.20 15.68 8.72
N PRO A 333 5.87 16.69 9.30
CA PRO A 333 6.71 17.63 8.55
C PRO A 333 8.03 16.96 8.14
N GLU A 334 8.01 16.29 7.00
CA GLU A 334 9.13 15.51 6.51
C GLU A 334 10.23 16.41 5.93
N GLU A 335 11.44 16.29 6.46
CA GLU A 335 12.62 16.99 6.00
C GLU A 335 12.80 16.85 4.48
N GLY A 336 13.10 17.98 3.83
CA GLY A 336 13.27 18.04 2.39
C GLY A 336 11.97 18.13 1.60
N THR A 337 10.80 18.19 2.23
CA THR A 337 9.53 18.50 1.56
C THR A 337 9.25 20.01 1.59
N ASP A 338 8.56 20.52 0.58
CA ASP A 338 8.24 21.94 0.54
C ASP A 338 7.28 22.35 1.65
N ALA A 339 6.37 21.46 2.04
CA ALA A 339 5.42 21.73 3.12
C ALA A 339 6.10 21.88 4.47
N ALA A 340 7.23 21.21 4.73
CA ALA A 340 7.99 21.36 5.97
C ALA A 340 8.58 22.75 6.15
N GLU A 341 8.85 23.47 5.04
CA GLU A 341 9.40 24.82 5.02
C GLU A 341 8.31 25.92 4.97
N MET A 342 7.03 25.55 4.89
CA MET A 342 5.93 26.51 4.83
C MET A 342 5.71 27.17 6.19
N PRO A 343 5.21 28.43 6.23
CA PRO A 343 4.73 29.03 7.47
C PRO A 343 3.36 28.47 7.88
N ASN A 344 2.91 28.83 9.06
CA ASN A 344 1.60 28.50 9.61
C ASN A 344 1.38 26.99 9.80
N HIS A 345 2.38 26.33 10.35
CA HIS A 345 2.22 24.95 10.83
C HIS A 345 1.23 24.89 11.98
N VAL A 346 0.43 23.87 11.99
CA VAL A 346 -0.38 23.46 13.14
C VAL A 346 0.55 22.75 14.13
N ASP A 347 0.35 22.98 15.42
CA ASP A 347 1.07 22.25 16.46
C ASP A 347 0.82 20.75 16.36
N THR A 348 1.85 19.93 16.59
CA THR A 348 1.74 18.47 16.44
C THR A 348 0.63 17.86 17.30
N ALA A 349 0.53 18.28 18.57
CA ALA A 349 -0.51 17.78 19.45
C ALA A 349 -1.92 18.18 18.98
N GLU A 350 -2.06 19.35 18.36
CA GLU A 350 -3.32 19.77 17.75
C GLU A 350 -3.61 18.98 16.46
N ALA A 351 -2.61 18.68 15.64
CA ALA A 351 -2.77 17.82 14.46
C ALA A 351 -3.23 16.41 14.83
N GLU A 352 -2.63 15.83 15.88
CA GLU A 352 -3.02 14.53 16.45
C GLU A 352 -4.46 14.57 16.99
N ARG A 353 -4.82 15.58 17.79
CA ARG A 353 -6.18 15.77 18.29
C ARG A 353 -7.21 15.86 17.16
N ARG A 354 -6.88 16.59 16.09
CA ARG A 354 -7.75 16.70 14.90
C ARG A 354 -7.87 15.37 14.17
N ALA A 355 -6.79 14.60 14.09
CA ALA A 355 -6.84 13.27 13.49
C ALA A 355 -7.79 12.33 14.25
N GLU A 356 -7.74 12.33 15.58
CA GLU A 356 -8.66 11.56 16.42
C GLU A 356 -10.12 11.97 16.19
N LEU A 357 -10.41 13.28 16.13
CA LEU A 357 -11.78 13.77 15.90
C LEU A 357 -12.31 13.41 14.51
N VAL A 358 -11.47 13.50 13.46
CA VAL A 358 -11.86 13.07 12.11
C VAL A 358 -12.05 11.55 12.05
N ALA A 359 -11.21 10.79 12.74
CA ALA A 359 -11.37 9.34 12.87
C ALA A 359 -12.69 8.97 13.57
N ASP A 360 -13.11 9.72 14.60
CA ASP A 360 -14.42 9.53 15.26
C ASP A 360 -15.60 9.82 14.31
N VAL A 361 -15.49 10.84 13.46
CA VAL A 361 -16.51 11.12 12.43
C VAL A 361 -16.56 9.96 11.44
N GLN A 362 -15.40 9.50 10.99
CA GLN A 362 -15.29 8.42 10.01
C GLN A 362 -15.78 7.08 10.56
N SER A 363 -15.48 6.77 11.83
CA SER A 363 -15.99 5.55 12.47
C SER A 363 -17.50 5.43 12.41
N ARG A 364 -18.22 6.53 12.68
CA ARG A 364 -19.69 6.56 12.60
C ARG A 364 -20.20 6.34 11.17
N ILE A 365 -19.54 6.93 10.17
CA ILE A 365 -19.91 6.72 8.76
C ILE A 365 -19.68 5.26 8.36
N MET A 366 -18.58 4.66 8.81
CA MET A 366 -18.26 3.25 8.58
C MET A 366 -19.28 2.33 9.28
N ASP A 367 -19.69 2.67 10.52
CA ASP A 367 -20.71 1.91 11.24
C ASP A 367 -22.05 1.96 10.52
N ASP A 368 -22.50 3.15 10.08
CA ASP A 368 -23.72 3.32 9.27
C ASP A 368 -23.65 2.51 7.98
N PHE A 369 -22.49 2.50 7.31
CA PHE A 369 -22.28 1.69 6.11
C PHE A 369 -22.35 0.20 6.41
N ASN A 370 -21.67 -0.27 7.45
CA ASN A 370 -21.70 -1.68 7.86
C ASN A 370 -23.10 -2.12 8.31
N GLU A 371 -23.83 -1.29 9.06
CA GLU A 371 -25.21 -1.56 9.43
C GLU A 371 -26.14 -1.63 8.21
N SER A 372 -25.92 -0.81 7.19
CA SER A 372 -26.71 -0.85 5.96
C SER A 372 -26.59 -2.16 5.18
N ARG A 373 -25.51 -2.93 5.43
CA ARG A 373 -25.25 -4.23 4.81
C ARG A 373 -25.93 -5.41 5.53
N MET A 374 -26.57 -5.16 6.66
CA MET A 374 -27.26 -6.23 7.41
C MET A 374 -28.37 -6.88 6.59
N GLY A 375 -28.29 -8.20 6.47
CA GLY A 375 -29.20 -9.00 5.64
C GLY A 375 -28.73 -9.23 4.20
N ASP A 376 -27.71 -8.52 3.74
CA ASP A 376 -27.12 -8.70 2.42
C ASP A 376 -26.42 -10.06 2.30
N LEU A 377 -26.38 -10.57 1.07
CA LEU A 377 -25.52 -11.69 0.67
C LEU A 377 -24.21 -11.13 0.10
N ALA A 378 -23.13 -11.37 0.80
CA ALA A 378 -21.80 -10.97 0.36
C ALA A 378 -21.03 -12.17 -0.18
N GLU A 379 -20.37 -12.00 -1.33
CA GLU A 379 -19.34 -12.93 -1.77
C GLU A 379 -18.07 -12.63 -0.96
N VAL A 380 -17.56 -13.62 -0.23
CA VAL A 380 -16.45 -13.49 0.71
C VAL A 380 -15.32 -14.42 0.31
N LEU A 381 -14.13 -13.86 0.14
CA LEU A 381 -12.87 -14.60 0.04
C LEU A 381 -12.42 -15.00 1.45
N CYS A 382 -12.40 -16.28 1.74
CA CYS A 382 -11.89 -16.79 3.01
C CYS A 382 -10.37 -16.61 3.09
N GLU A 383 -9.90 -16.02 4.18
CA GLU A 383 -8.47 -15.80 4.44
C GLU A 383 -7.92 -16.70 5.54
N GLY A 384 -8.79 -17.23 6.39
CA GLY A 384 -8.36 -18.11 7.47
C GLY A 384 -9.49 -18.51 8.42
N PHE A 385 -9.07 -19.13 9.52
CA PHE A 385 -9.95 -19.53 10.62
C PHE A 385 -9.34 -19.08 11.94
N ASP A 386 -10.15 -18.42 12.76
CA ASP A 386 -9.76 -18.03 14.10
C ASP A 386 -10.25 -19.08 15.10
N PRO A 387 -9.34 -19.85 15.72
CA PRO A 387 -9.71 -20.87 16.68
C PRO A 387 -10.23 -20.30 18.02
N GLN A 388 -10.02 -19.01 18.31
CA GLN A 388 -10.50 -18.40 19.55
C GLN A 388 -11.99 -18.06 19.45
N SER A 389 -12.40 -17.43 18.37
CA SER A 389 -13.82 -17.14 18.11
C SER A 389 -14.57 -18.30 17.46
N MET A 390 -13.85 -19.33 16.98
CA MET A 390 -14.42 -20.44 16.19
C MET A 390 -15.13 -19.96 14.93
N GLN A 391 -14.59 -18.92 14.28
CA GLN A 391 -15.13 -18.33 13.07
C GLN A 391 -14.09 -18.31 11.94
N TYR A 392 -14.57 -18.37 10.72
CA TYR A 392 -13.76 -18.06 9.55
C TYR A 392 -13.60 -16.55 9.41
N ILE A 393 -12.47 -16.13 8.85
CA ILE A 393 -12.15 -14.74 8.57
C ILE A 393 -12.06 -14.58 7.07
N GLY A 394 -12.66 -13.53 6.53
CA GLY A 394 -12.57 -13.25 5.10
C GLY A 394 -12.89 -11.81 4.80
N ARG A 395 -12.92 -11.49 3.51
CA ARG A 395 -13.22 -10.15 2.98
C ARG A 395 -14.14 -10.26 1.78
N SER A 396 -14.97 -9.24 1.60
CA SER A 396 -15.69 -9.03 0.35
C SER A 396 -14.93 -8.07 -0.58
N TYR A 397 -15.53 -7.70 -1.70
CA TYR A 397 -14.97 -6.66 -2.56
C TYR A 397 -14.84 -5.30 -1.84
N ALA A 398 -15.61 -5.09 -0.78
CA ALA A 398 -15.69 -3.82 -0.04
C ALA A 398 -14.60 -3.64 1.03
N GLU A 399 -13.79 -4.66 1.28
CA GLU A 399 -12.67 -4.64 2.22
C GLU A 399 -11.35 -4.94 1.49
N SER A 400 -10.34 -4.09 1.70
CA SER A 400 -8.98 -4.29 1.20
C SER A 400 -8.13 -5.02 2.23
N PRO A 401 -7.25 -5.99 1.81
CA PRO A 401 -6.40 -6.69 2.75
C PRO A 401 -5.46 -5.74 3.50
N ASP A 402 -5.18 -6.05 4.75
CA ASP A 402 -4.26 -5.34 5.64
C ASP A 402 -4.65 -3.87 5.96
N ILE A 403 -5.76 -3.35 5.42
CA ILE A 403 -6.14 -1.93 5.52
C ILE A 403 -7.53 -1.74 6.14
N ASP A 404 -8.51 -2.52 5.68
CA ASP A 404 -9.90 -2.44 6.12
C ASP A 404 -10.25 -3.61 7.05
N GLY A 405 -11.46 -3.60 7.62
CA GLY A 405 -11.96 -4.66 8.48
C GLY A 405 -12.24 -5.97 7.75
N HIS A 406 -12.68 -6.97 8.50
CA HIS A 406 -12.97 -8.32 8.02
C HIS A 406 -14.44 -8.67 8.16
N ILE A 407 -14.81 -9.78 7.54
CA ILE A 407 -16.08 -10.46 7.75
C ILE A 407 -15.79 -11.77 8.50
N TYR A 408 -16.25 -11.86 9.74
CA TYR A 408 -16.22 -13.10 10.52
C TYR A 408 -17.48 -13.91 10.23
N PHE A 409 -17.34 -15.18 9.89
CA PHE A 409 -18.51 -15.99 9.55
C PHE A 409 -18.42 -17.41 10.06
N THR A 410 -19.59 -18.00 10.31
CA THR A 410 -19.73 -19.42 10.62
C THR A 410 -20.10 -20.22 9.38
N SER A 411 -19.68 -21.48 9.35
CA SER A 411 -20.02 -22.44 8.28
C SER A 411 -20.20 -23.82 8.88
N ALA A 412 -21.17 -24.59 8.35
CA ALA A 412 -21.34 -25.99 8.71
C ALA A 412 -20.29 -26.90 8.05
N ASP A 413 -19.81 -26.52 6.87
CA ASP A 413 -18.76 -27.22 6.14
C ASP A 413 -17.42 -26.50 6.28
N ASP A 414 -16.33 -27.25 6.11
CA ASP A 414 -14.99 -26.70 6.10
C ASP A 414 -14.80 -25.72 4.92
N VAL A 415 -14.14 -24.60 5.18
CA VAL A 415 -13.77 -23.57 4.18
C VAL A 415 -12.27 -23.38 4.24
N ASN A 416 -11.61 -23.41 3.09
CA ASN A 416 -10.16 -23.21 3.04
C ASN A 416 -9.82 -21.76 2.70
N PRO A 417 -8.64 -21.26 3.16
CA PRO A 417 -8.13 -19.99 2.66
C PRO A 417 -8.03 -19.99 1.13
N GLY A 418 -8.57 -18.95 0.50
CA GLY A 418 -8.67 -18.85 -0.97
C GLY A 418 -10.00 -19.29 -1.57
N ASP A 419 -10.90 -19.93 -0.78
CA ASP A 419 -12.24 -20.25 -1.22
C ASP A 419 -13.15 -19.01 -1.22
N PHE A 420 -14.02 -18.91 -2.21
CA PHE A 420 -15.11 -17.93 -2.24
C PHE A 420 -16.40 -18.56 -1.74
N VAL A 421 -17.03 -17.91 -0.78
CA VAL A 421 -18.30 -18.38 -0.21
C VAL A 421 -19.31 -17.23 -0.17
N THR A 422 -20.59 -17.55 -0.24
CA THR A 422 -21.65 -16.58 -0.01
C THR A 422 -21.96 -16.52 1.49
N VAL A 423 -21.89 -15.34 2.08
CA VAL A 423 -22.14 -15.08 3.48
C VAL A 423 -23.31 -14.11 3.63
N ARG A 424 -24.30 -14.47 4.44
CA ARG A 424 -25.36 -13.55 4.86
C ARG A 424 -24.83 -12.73 6.04
N ILE A 425 -24.78 -11.43 5.89
CA ILE A 425 -24.36 -10.51 6.95
C ILE A 425 -25.46 -10.46 8.01
N THR A 426 -25.13 -10.78 9.25
CA THR A 426 -26.09 -10.85 10.39
C THR A 426 -25.81 -9.80 11.46
N GLY A 427 -24.64 -9.17 11.45
CA GLY A 427 -24.26 -8.16 12.41
C GLY A 427 -23.05 -7.33 11.98
N ALA A 428 -22.86 -6.23 12.71
CA ALA A 428 -21.66 -5.39 12.61
C ALA A 428 -21.20 -5.07 14.06
N MET A 429 -19.89 -5.10 14.29
CA MET A 429 -19.32 -4.83 15.62
C MET A 429 -17.88 -4.31 15.45
N ASP A 430 -17.59 -3.17 16.06
CA ASP A 430 -16.24 -2.58 16.11
C ASP A 430 -15.56 -2.43 14.73
N GLY A 431 -16.33 -2.04 13.70
CA GLY A 431 -15.85 -1.88 12.32
C GLY A 431 -15.79 -3.18 11.51
N GLU A 432 -16.00 -4.34 12.14
CA GLU A 432 -16.03 -5.65 11.51
C GLU A 432 -17.46 -6.10 11.20
N LEU A 433 -17.61 -7.00 10.26
CA LEU A 433 -18.89 -7.63 9.94
C LEU A 433 -18.94 -9.07 10.46
N VAL A 434 -20.14 -9.51 10.81
CA VAL A 434 -20.39 -10.90 11.23
C VAL A 434 -21.46 -11.51 10.33
N GLY A 435 -21.32 -12.78 10.01
CA GLY A 435 -22.28 -13.46 9.13
C GLY A 435 -22.31 -14.98 9.27
N GLU A 436 -23.15 -15.57 8.45
CA GLU A 436 -23.32 -17.02 8.32
C GLU A 436 -23.22 -17.40 6.85
N ARG A 437 -22.48 -18.45 6.54
CA ARG A 437 -22.42 -18.98 5.17
C ARG A 437 -23.80 -19.46 4.74
N GLU A 438 -24.26 -19.03 3.56
CA GLU A 438 -25.43 -19.57 2.89
C GLU A 438 -25.09 -20.89 2.21
N GLU A 439 -26.03 -21.86 2.21
CA GLU A 439 -25.87 -23.17 1.54
C GLU A 439 -25.94 -23.07 0.01
#